data_338ebe9f38b995a290d16f592683b4cf
#
_entry.id   338ebe9f38b995a290d16f592683b4cf
#
_cell.length_a   1.000
_cell.length_b   1.000
_cell.length_c   1.000
_cell.angle_alpha   90.00
_cell.angle_beta   90.00
_cell.angle_gamma   90.00
#
_symmetry.space_group_name_H-M   'P 1'
#
loop_
_entity.id
_entity.type
_entity.pdbx_description
1 polymer ?
#
loop_
_entity_poly.entity_id
_entity_poly.type
_entity_poly.pdbx_seq_one_letter_code
_entity_poly.pdbx_strand_id
1 'polypeptide(L)'
;MSLIISWDVVILNFLVFPTIFNTTNCIRFHKMGHMEINTMIGCRVDCDFCPQTLLMDKYSSLANIENISYGNPSFMSFADFKTCLDKIPKEMEVSFGGYSEAFLNPECAKMIVYTHNSGHPVEVYSTLVGMTFEDIKQIEHIPFNIFLIHLPDEPMYAKIAVNKNYIAALKELLSS
;
A
#
# COMPACT_ATOMS: atom_id res chain seq x y z
N MET A 1 -13.53 -16.79 -14.66
CA MET A 1 -12.96 -15.49 -14.24
C MET A 1 -14.08 -14.77 -13.50
N SER A 2 -14.13 -14.92 -12.18
CA SER A 2 -15.23 -14.37 -11.35
C SER A 2 -14.72 -13.15 -10.63
N LEU A 3 -15.24 -11.98 -10.98
CA LEU A 3 -15.01 -10.74 -10.24
C LEU A 3 -15.80 -10.85 -8.92
N ILE A 4 -15.10 -10.94 -7.81
CA ILE A 4 -15.72 -10.81 -6.48
C ILE A 4 -15.46 -9.39 -6.03
N ILE A 5 -16.48 -8.53 -6.15
CA ILE A 5 -16.48 -7.21 -5.53
C ILE A 5 -16.95 -7.42 -4.09
N SER A 6 -16.03 -7.32 -3.14
CA SER A 6 -16.35 -7.30 -1.71
C SER A 6 -16.37 -5.86 -1.21
N TRP A 7 -17.50 -5.43 -0.62
CA TRP A 7 -17.77 -4.04 -0.20
C TRP A 7 -17.29 -3.69 1.22
N ASP A 8 -16.36 -4.45 1.80
CA ASP A 8 -15.86 -4.22 3.16
C ASP A 8 -14.40 -3.77 3.16
N VAL A 9 -14.08 -2.72 2.40
CA VAL A 9 -12.75 -2.10 2.41
C VAL A 9 -12.76 -0.94 3.40
N VAL A 10 -12.12 -1.10 4.54
CA VAL A 10 -11.82 0.02 5.45
C VAL A 10 -10.55 0.70 4.94
N ILE A 11 -10.72 1.79 4.20
CA ILE A 11 -9.59 2.63 3.76
C ILE A 11 -9.17 3.49 4.96
N LEU A 12 -8.13 3.10 5.65
CA LEU A 12 -7.46 3.93 6.64
C LEU A 12 -6.50 4.90 5.95
N ASN A 13 -7.07 5.92 5.30
CA ASN A 13 -6.33 7.13 5.01
C ASN A 13 -6.24 7.94 6.31
N PHE A 14 -5.08 8.16 6.87
CA PHE A 14 -4.65 9.13 7.90
C PHE A 14 -5.72 9.82 8.77
N LEU A 15 -6.95 9.34 8.82
CA LEU A 15 -8.01 9.88 9.65
C LEU A 15 -8.22 8.97 10.85
N VAL A 16 -7.53 9.30 11.93
CA VAL A 16 -7.90 8.83 13.27
C VAL A 16 -9.24 9.46 13.61
N PHE A 17 -10.33 8.77 13.35
CA PHE A 17 -11.60 9.09 13.99
C PHE A 17 -11.65 8.39 15.36
N PRO A 18 -11.69 9.14 16.45
CA PRO A 18 -12.02 8.56 17.72
C PRO A 18 -13.53 8.43 17.76
N THR A 19 -14.10 7.22 17.63
CA THR A 19 -15.31 6.94 18.40
C THR A 19 -15.89 5.56 18.13
N ILE A 20 -16.25 4.94 19.22
CA ILE A 20 -17.31 3.96 19.46
C ILE A 20 -16.95 2.51 19.11
N PHE A 21 -16.11 1.89 19.95
CA PHE A 21 -16.29 0.48 20.25
C PHE A 21 -17.09 0.34 21.54
N ASN A 22 -18.36 -0.01 21.40
CA ASN A 22 -19.19 -0.38 22.54
C ASN A 22 -19.04 -1.90 22.78
N THR A 23 -18.57 -2.28 23.96
CA THR A 23 -18.02 -3.57 24.35
C THR A 23 -19.04 -4.66 24.67
N THR A 24 -20.19 -4.75 24.02
CA THR A 24 -21.24 -5.71 24.45
C THR A 24 -21.92 -6.51 23.35
N ASN A 25 -21.35 -6.66 22.16
CA ASN A 25 -21.82 -7.71 21.25
C ASN A 25 -20.64 -8.37 20.57
N CYS A 26 -20.31 -9.58 21.02
CA CYS A 26 -19.38 -10.48 20.36
C CYS A 26 -19.98 -10.92 19.02
N ILE A 27 -19.91 -10.09 18.00
CA ILE A 27 -20.22 -10.49 16.63
C ILE A 27 -19.03 -11.27 16.14
N ARG A 28 -19.20 -12.58 15.99
CA ARG A 28 -18.24 -13.47 15.38
C ARG A 28 -18.11 -13.09 13.91
N PHE A 29 -17.17 -12.23 13.58
CA PHE A 29 -16.81 -11.95 12.19
C PHE A 29 -16.19 -13.20 11.58
N HIS A 30 -16.97 -13.93 10.80
CA HIS A 30 -16.52 -15.09 10.00
C HIS A 30 -15.85 -14.67 8.68
N LYS A 31 -15.46 -13.42 8.54
CA LYS A 31 -14.65 -12.93 7.42
C LYS A 31 -13.50 -12.14 8.02
N MET A 32 -12.28 -12.60 7.78
CA MET A 32 -11.08 -11.87 8.18
C MET A 32 -11.16 -10.49 7.52
N GLY A 33 -11.01 -9.44 8.32
CA GLY A 33 -10.98 -8.07 7.82
C GLY A 33 -9.75 -7.87 6.94
N HIS A 34 -9.86 -6.95 5.99
CA HIS A 34 -8.77 -6.56 5.08
C HIS A 34 -8.44 -5.09 5.33
N MET A 35 -7.15 -4.75 5.46
CA MET A 35 -6.66 -3.39 5.61
C MET A 35 -5.78 -3.04 4.41
N GLU A 36 -6.22 -2.10 3.58
CA GLU A 36 -5.42 -1.56 2.50
C GLU A 36 -4.67 -0.30 2.96
N ILE A 37 -3.37 -0.23 2.66
CA ILE A 37 -2.48 0.85 3.07
C ILE A 37 -1.92 1.58 1.86
N ASN A 38 -2.22 2.88 1.79
CA ASN A 38 -1.51 3.80 0.93
C ASN A 38 -0.32 4.36 1.71
N THR A 39 0.89 3.96 1.36
CA THR A 39 2.11 4.38 2.05
C THR A 39 2.50 5.83 1.74
N MET A 40 1.87 6.44 0.75
CA MET A 40 2.14 7.81 0.34
C MET A 40 0.95 8.45 -0.38
N ILE A 41 0.97 9.78 -0.47
CA ILE A 41 0.09 10.60 -1.32
C ILE A 41 0.97 11.45 -2.22
N GLY A 42 0.60 11.58 -3.49
CA GLY A 42 1.43 12.24 -4.53
C GLY A 42 2.30 11.23 -5.30
N CYS A 43 1.75 10.05 -5.60
CA CYS A 43 2.43 8.99 -6.35
C CYS A 43 2.82 9.48 -7.75
N ARG A 44 4.12 9.51 -8.04
CA ARG A 44 4.68 10.01 -9.30
C ARG A 44 4.49 9.09 -10.52
N VAL A 45 3.92 7.90 -10.34
CA VAL A 45 3.57 7.03 -11.48
C VAL A 45 2.48 7.68 -12.30
N ASP A 46 1.54 8.38 -11.65
CA ASP A 46 0.52 9.22 -12.31
C ASP A 46 -0.30 8.46 -13.37
N CYS A 47 -0.76 7.26 -13.03
CA CYS A 47 -1.59 6.44 -13.91
C CYS A 47 -2.89 7.19 -14.29
N ASP A 48 -3.31 7.12 -15.54
CA ASP A 48 -4.48 7.85 -16.06
C ASP A 48 -5.80 7.45 -15.40
N PHE A 49 -5.88 6.23 -14.87
CA PHE A 49 -7.06 5.71 -14.18
C PHE A 49 -7.05 5.94 -12.66
N CYS A 50 -5.98 6.52 -12.11
CA CYS A 50 -5.81 6.65 -10.67
C CYS A 50 -6.37 7.99 -10.15
N PRO A 51 -7.18 8.00 -9.07
CA PRO A 51 -7.74 9.23 -8.52
C PRO A 51 -6.76 10.03 -7.63
N GLN A 52 -5.44 9.94 -7.88
CA GLN A 52 -4.41 10.60 -7.06
C GLN A 52 -4.60 12.12 -6.95
N THR A 53 -4.97 12.79 -8.05
CA THR A 53 -5.24 14.23 -8.03
C THR A 53 -6.33 14.56 -7.02
N LEU A 54 -7.43 13.81 -7.04
CA LEU A 54 -8.52 13.99 -6.08
C LEU A 54 -8.08 13.73 -4.63
N LEU A 55 -7.21 12.74 -4.42
CA LEU A 55 -6.65 12.44 -3.10
C LEU A 55 -5.74 13.56 -2.60
N MET A 56 -4.86 14.10 -3.46
CA MET A 56 -4.00 15.23 -3.13
C MET A 56 -4.81 16.45 -2.70
N ASP A 57 -5.83 16.81 -3.47
CA ASP A 57 -6.71 17.96 -3.18
C ASP A 57 -7.44 17.77 -1.84
N LYS A 58 -8.03 16.60 -1.65
CA LYS A 58 -8.77 16.29 -0.43
C LYS A 58 -7.85 16.22 0.80
N TYR A 59 -6.70 15.57 0.69
CA TYR A 59 -5.77 15.43 1.80
C TYR A 59 -5.17 16.77 2.20
N SER A 60 -4.78 17.59 1.23
CA SER A 60 -4.27 18.94 1.50
C SER A 60 -5.27 19.79 2.25
N SER A 61 -6.55 19.72 1.87
CA SER A 61 -7.61 20.49 2.52
C SER A 61 -7.93 20.02 3.94
N LEU A 62 -7.80 18.71 4.24
CA LEU A 62 -8.12 18.13 5.54
C LEU A 62 -6.97 18.24 6.54
N ALA A 63 -5.75 18.07 6.06
CA ALA A 63 -4.57 17.99 6.91
C ALA A 63 -3.87 19.34 7.13
N ASN A 64 -4.36 20.43 6.53
CA ASN A 64 -3.69 21.74 6.49
C ASN A 64 -2.23 21.64 5.99
N ILE A 65 -1.95 20.65 5.13
CA ILE A 65 -0.64 20.45 4.52
C ILE A 65 -0.66 21.14 3.16
N GLU A 66 0.09 22.21 3.04
CA GLU A 66 0.21 22.94 1.79
C GLU A 66 1.11 22.19 0.79
N ASN A 67 0.73 22.23 -0.50
CA ASN A 67 1.59 21.85 -1.62
C ASN A 67 1.95 20.35 -1.75
N ILE A 68 1.06 19.43 -1.39
CA ILE A 68 1.24 18.03 -1.81
C ILE A 68 1.04 17.94 -3.32
N SER A 69 2.02 17.37 -4.00
CA SER A 69 2.02 17.19 -5.46
C SER A 69 2.87 15.99 -5.85
N TYR A 70 2.86 15.60 -7.12
CA TYR A 70 3.75 14.56 -7.64
C TYR A 70 5.25 14.88 -7.44
N GLY A 71 5.61 16.15 -7.36
CA GLY A 71 6.98 16.62 -7.06
C GLY A 71 7.28 16.79 -5.57
N ASN A 72 6.25 16.82 -4.72
CA ASN A 72 6.35 16.99 -3.28
C ASN A 72 5.36 16.06 -2.55
N PRO A 73 5.61 14.73 -2.56
CA PRO A 73 4.70 13.75 -1.96
C PRO A 73 4.74 13.79 -0.43
N SER A 74 3.65 13.34 0.19
CA SER A 74 3.60 13.03 1.62
C SER A 74 3.78 11.53 1.83
N PHE A 75 4.69 11.15 2.71
CA PHE A 75 4.97 9.76 3.06
C PHE A 75 4.45 9.41 4.45
N MET A 76 3.89 8.22 4.59
CA MET A 76 3.64 7.61 5.89
C MET A 76 4.97 7.29 6.54
N SER A 77 5.17 7.72 7.79
CA SER A 77 6.35 7.29 8.55
C SER A 77 6.17 5.86 9.07
N PHE A 78 7.27 5.15 9.26
CA PHE A 78 7.22 3.83 9.91
C PHE A 78 6.61 3.88 11.31
N ALA A 79 6.82 4.96 12.06
CA ALA A 79 6.27 5.13 13.41
C ALA A 79 4.74 5.24 13.40
N ASP A 80 4.17 6.00 12.47
CA ASP A 80 2.72 6.12 12.30
C ASP A 80 2.13 4.80 11.83
N PHE A 81 2.75 4.16 10.83
CA PHE A 81 2.37 2.84 10.36
C PHE A 81 2.31 1.83 11.49
N LYS A 82 3.39 1.72 12.28
CA LYS A 82 3.47 0.83 13.43
C LYS A 82 2.34 1.09 14.44
N THR A 83 2.09 2.36 14.74
CA THR A 83 1.03 2.77 15.66
C THR A 83 -0.36 2.34 15.20
N CYS A 84 -0.61 2.34 13.89
CA CYS A 84 -1.86 1.87 13.30
C CYS A 84 -1.94 0.34 13.31
N LEU A 85 -0.87 -0.33 12.86
CA LEU A 85 -0.83 -1.79 12.76
C LEU A 85 -1.00 -2.48 14.12
N ASP A 86 -0.37 -1.94 15.17
CA ASP A 86 -0.44 -2.52 16.53
C ASP A 86 -1.86 -2.50 17.13
N LYS A 87 -2.81 -1.79 16.51
CA LYS A 87 -4.21 -1.66 16.98
C LYS A 87 -5.17 -2.63 16.28
N ILE A 88 -4.76 -3.29 15.21
CA ILE A 88 -5.63 -4.18 14.45
C ILE A 88 -5.43 -5.64 14.86
N PRO A 89 -6.47 -6.51 14.74
CA PRO A 89 -6.36 -7.93 14.99
C PRO A 89 -5.32 -8.60 14.09
N LYS A 90 -4.57 -9.56 14.61
CA LYS A 90 -3.49 -10.26 13.88
C LYS A 90 -4.00 -11.07 12.68
N GLU A 91 -5.24 -11.48 12.71
CA GLU A 91 -5.90 -12.22 11.64
C GLU A 91 -6.28 -11.33 10.45
N MET A 92 -6.19 -10.01 10.63
CA MET A 92 -6.50 -9.06 9.57
C MET A 92 -5.36 -9.07 8.54
N GLU A 93 -5.73 -9.28 7.28
CA GLU A 93 -4.82 -9.20 6.14
C GLU A 93 -4.46 -7.74 5.86
N VAL A 94 -3.18 -7.51 5.57
CA VAL A 94 -2.66 -6.17 5.30
C VAL A 94 -2.12 -6.11 3.88
N SER A 95 -2.72 -5.22 3.08
CA SER A 95 -2.42 -5.03 1.69
C SER A 95 -1.68 -3.71 1.47
N PHE A 96 -0.49 -3.79 0.89
CA PHE A 96 0.31 -2.64 0.47
C PHE A 96 0.00 -2.33 -1.00
N GLY A 97 -0.82 -1.30 -1.22
CA GLY A 97 -1.30 -1.01 -2.57
C GLY A 97 -2.24 0.19 -2.59
N GLY A 98 -3.40 0.03 -3.24
CA GLY A 98 -4.41 1.06 -3.34
C GLY A 98 -4.12 2.10 -4.41
N TYR A 99 -4.09 3.35 -4.02
CA TYR A 99 -3.95 4.47 -4.96
C TYR A 99 -2.52 5.01 -5.06
N SER A 100 -1.53 4.30 -4.56
CA SER A 100 -0.13 4.70 -4.66
C SER A 100 0.79 3.51 -4.91
N GLU A 101 1.92 3.76 -5.54
CA GLU A 101 3.00 2.79 -5.61
C GLU A 101 3.71 2.70 -4.26
N ALA A 102 3.58 1.57 -3.60
CA ALA A 102 4.03 1.39 -2.23
C ALA A 102 5.54 1.62 -2.05
N PHE A 103 6.38 1.14 -2.98
CA PHE A 103 7.83 1.24 -2.90
C PHE A 103 8.41 2.61 -3.28
N LEU A 104 7.57 3.58 -3.62
CA LEU A 104 8.03 4.97 -3.66
C LEU A 104 8.24 5.55 -2.26
N ASN A 105 7.62 4.94 -1.23
CA ASN A 105 7.96 5.23 0.15
C ASN A 105 9.22 4.45 0.55
N PRO A 106 10.33 5.11 0.93
CA PRO A 106 11.59 4.44 1.26
C PRO A 106 11.53 3.55 2.50
N GLU A 107 10.47 3.66 3.32
CA GLU A 107 10.26 2.80 4.49
C GLU A 107 9.29 1.63 4.20
N CYS A 108 8.83 1.46 2.94
CA CYS A 108 7.82 0.45 2.60
C CYS A 108 8.28 -0.98 2.92
N ALA A 109 9.48 -1.38 2.48
CA ALA A 109 10.01 -2.72 2.76
C ALA A 109 10.08 -3.01 4.27
N LYS A 110 10.50 -2.03 5.07
CA LYS A 110 10.51 -2.13 6.53
C LYS A 110 9.10 -2.29 7.13
N MET A 111 8.09 -1.62 6.57
CA MET A 111 6.69 -1.77 6.97
C MET A 111 6.18 -3.18 6.66
N ILE A 112 6.48 -3.70 5.47
CA ILE A 112 6.13 -5.06 5.04
C ILE A 112 6.74 -6.10 6.00
N VAL A 113 8.05 -6.00 6.26
CA VAL A 113 8.75 -6.89 7.21
C VAL A 113 8.13 -6.83 8.60
N TYR A 114 7.81 -5.64 9.09
CA TYR A 114 7.16 -5.48 10.38
C TYR A 114 5.77 -6.11 10.43
N THR A 115 4.98 -5.98 9.36
CA THR A 115 3.66 -6.59 9.23
C THR A 115 3.74 -8.11 9.35
N HIS A 116 4.62 -8.71 8.54
CA HIS A 116 4.85 -10.15 8.58
C HIS A 116 5.31 -10.63 9.97
N ASN A 117 6.32 -9.98 10.55
CA ASN A 117 6.85 -10.33 11.86
C ASN A 117 5.83 -10.11 13.00
N SER A 118 4.84 -9.27 12.79
CA SER A 118 3.72 -9.07 13.71
C SER A 118 2.64 -10.15 13.59
N GLY A 119 2.76 -11.05 12.60
CA GLY A 119 1.87 -12.19 12.41
C GLY A 119 0.65 -11.93 11.53
N HIS A 120 0.63 -10.81 10.79
CA HIS A 120 -0.43 -10.53 9.81
C HIS A 120 -0.13 -11.20 8.47
N PRO A 121 -1.14 -11.73 7.76
CA PRO A 121 -1.01 -12.06 6.35
C PRO A 121 -0.71 -10.80 5.51
N VAL A 122 0.17 -10.91 4.52
CA VAL A 122 0.65 -9.76 3.74
C VAL A 122 0.32 -9.91 2.27
N GLU A 123 -0.21 -8.86 1.70
CA GLU A 123 -0.37 -8.70 0.25
C GLU A 123 0.37 -7.46 -0.24
N VAL A 124 0.85 -7.53 -1.48
CA VAL A 124 1.53 -6.42 -2.15
C VAL A 124 0.99 -6.26 -3.57
N TYR A 125 0.66 -5.04 -3.93
CA TYR A 125 0.29 -4.62 -5.28
C TYR A 125 1.24 -3.53 -5.73
N SER A 126 2.07 -3.79 -6.73
CA SER A 126 3.15 -2.88 -7.10
C SER A 126 3.32 -2.78 -8.61
N THR A 127 3.69 -1.60 -9.07
CA THR A 127 4.18 -1.35 -10.43
C THR A 127 5.70 -1.54 -10.52
N LEU A 128 6.38 -1.88 -9.43
CA LEU A 128 7.84 -1.93 -9.25
C LEU A 128 8.55 -0.58 -9.44
N VAL A 129 7.82 0.50 -9.69
CA VAL A 129 8.42 1.84 -9.81
C VAL A 129 8.89 2.29 -8.43
N GLY A 130 10.19 2.45 -8.26
CA GLY A 130 10.78 2.82 -6.96
C GLY A 130 11.30 1.65 -6.16
N MET A 131 10.92 0.41 -6.47
CA MET A 131 11.47 -0.77 -5.81
C MET A 131 12.97 -0.91 -6.13
N THR A 132 13.75 -1.10 -5.08
CA THR A 132 15.20 -1.27 -5.15
C THR A 132 15.61 -2.72 -4.90
N PHE A 133 16.86 -3.06 -5.24
CA PHE A 133 17.44 -4.35 -4.89
C PHE A 133 17.41 -4.61 -3.37
N GLU A 134 17.68 -3.58 -2.58
CA GLU A 134 17.66 -3.68 -1.11
C GLU A 134 16.26 -3.95 -0.56
N ASP A 135 15.22 -3.38 -1.19
CA ASP A 135 13.83 -3.69 -0.83
C ASP A 135 13.53 -5.17 -1.08
N ILE A 136 13.92 -5.70 -2.25
CA ILE A 136 13.71 -7.11 -2.60
C ILE A 136 14.40 -8.01 -1.58
N LYS A 137 15.67 -7.75 -1.27
CA LYS A 137 16.43 -8.52 -0.28
C LYS A 137 15.82 -8.53 1.12
N GLN A 138 15.16 -7.44 1.50
CA GLN A 138 14.47 -7.37 2.79
C GLN A 138 13.21 -8.24 2.82
N ILE A 139 12.50 -8.38 1.69
CA ILE A 139 11.19 -9.01 1.65
C ILE A 139 11.16 -10.39 0.99
N GLU A 140 12.21 -10.84 0.29
CA GLU A 140 12.26 -12.10 -0.48
C GLU A 140 11.94 -13.36 0.33
N HIS A 141 12.13 -13.31 1.66
CA HIS A 141 11.86 -14.42 2.56
C HIS A 141 10.41 -14.48 3.06
N ILE A 142 9.58 -13.49 2.73
CA ILE A 142 8.21 -13.38 3.23
C ILE A 142 7.27 -14.23 2.37
N PRO A 143 6.49 -15.15 2.96
CA PRO A 143 5.47 -15.89 2.25
C PRO A 143 4.24 -15.00 2.05
N PHE A 144 4.22 -14.22 0.99
CA PHE A 144 3.08 -13.36 0.64
C PHE A 144 1.85 -14.18 0.29
N ASN A 145 0.67 -13.74 0.74
CA ASN A 145 -0.59 -14.27 0.23
C ASN A 145 -0.75 -13.91 -1.26
N ILE A 146 -0.44 -12.66 -1.59
CA ILE A 146 -0.42 -12.15 -2.97
C ILE A 146 0.77 -11.20 -3.10
N PHE A 147 1.55 -11.38 -4.17
CA PHE A 147 2.46 -10.36 -4.68
C PHE A 147 2.10 -10.13 -6.15
N LEU A 148 1.30 -9.09 -6.39
CA LEU A 148 0.81 -8.77 -7.72
C LEU A 148 1.65 -7.66 -8.34
N ILE A 149 2.14 -7.91 -9.55
CA ILE A 149 2.90 -6.93 -10.34
C ILE A 149 1.99 -6.39 -11.44
N HIS A 150 1.79 -5.10 -11.43
CA HIS A 150 1.15 -4.40 -12.54
C HIS A 150 2.22 -4.08 -13.59
N LEU A 151 2.17 -4.79 -14.70
CA LEU A 151 3.12 -4.61 -15.81
C LEU A 151 2.75 -3.38 -16.66
N PRO A 152 3.72 -2.80 -17.39
CA PRO A 152 3.44 -1.77 -18.38
C PRO A 152 2.42 -2.27 -19.42
N ASP A 153 1.45 -1.45 -19.72
CA ASP A 153 0.44 -1.69 -20.73
C ASP A 153 0.79 -0.99 -22.06
N GLU A 154 0.35 -1.57 -23.18
CA GLU A 154 0.63 -1.01 -24.51
C GLU A 154 0.11 0.42 -24.69
N PRO A 155 -1.11 0.77 -24.22
CA PRO A 155 -1.62 2.14 -24.29
C PRO A 155 -0.95 3.11 -23.31
N MET A 156 -0.08 2.65 -22.42
CA MET A 156 0.61 3.45 -21.41
C MET A 156 -0.32 4.16 -20.42
N TYR A 157 -1.49 3.63 -20.14
CA TYR A 157 -2.39 4.18 -19.10
C TYR A 157 -1.79 4.10 -17.70
N ALA A 158 -0.99 3.06 -17.44
CA ALA A 158 -0.29 2.92 -16.17
C ALA A 158 0.96 3.81 -16.07
N LYS A 159 1.42 4.42 -17.17
CA LYS A 159 2.60 5.31 -17.25
C LYS A 159 3.88 4.74 -16.62
N ILE A 160 4.03 3.41 -16.65
CA ILE A 160 5.19 2.72 -16.10
C ILE A 160 6.37 2.84 -17.06
N ALA A 161 7.39 3.58 -16.67
CA ALA A 161 8.60 3.77 -17.47
C ALA A 161 9.51 2.53 -17.37
N VAL A 162 9.62 1.79 -18.48
CA VAL A 162 10.52 0.64 -18.59
C VAL A 162 11.95 1.13 -18.79
N ASN A 163 12.72 1.18 -17.73
CA ASN A 163 14.13 1.55 -17.74
C ASN A 163 14.99 0.41 -17.18
N LYS A 164 16.31 0.61 -17.13
CA LYS A 164 17.26 -0.42 -16.66
C LYS A 164 16.99 -0.85 -15.21
N ASN A 165 16.60 0.06 -14.34
CA ASN A 165 16.32 -0.24 -12.94
C ASN A 165 15.03 -1.07 -12.81
N TYR A 166 13.97 -0.72 -13.56
CA TYR A 166 12.74 -1.49 -13.63
C TYR A 166 13.00 -2.93 -14.07
N ILE A 167 13.76 -3.11 -15.18
CA ILE A 167 14.11 -4.44 -15.70
C ILE A 167 14.96 -5.24 -14.70
N ALA A 168 15.89 -4.57 -14.00
CA ALA A 168 16.70 -5.22 -12.97
C ALA A 168 15.86 -5.70 -11.79
N ALA A 169 14.98 -4.85 -11.26
CA ALA A 169 14.07 -5.20 -10.17
C ALA A 169 13.14 -6.35 -10.55
N LEU A 170 12.55 -6.30 -11.76
CA LEU A 170 11.68 -7.38 -12.24
C LEU A 170 12.41 -8.71 -12.36
N LYS A 171 13.65 -8.73 -12.93
CA LYS A 171 14.46 -9.93 -13.05
C LYS A 171 14.84 -10.52 -11.69
N GLU A 172 15.24 -9.67 -10.75
CA GLU A 172 15.62 -10.11 -9.40
C GLU A 172 14.41 -10.74 -8.70
N LEU A 173 13.27 -10.06 -8.74
CA LEU A 173 12.04 -10.55 -8.10
C LEU A 173 11.57 -11.90 -8.68
N LEU A 174 11.72 -12.12 -9.99
CA LEU A 174 11.35 -13.38 -10.63
C LEU A 174 12.36 -14.52 -10.39
N SER A 175 13.54 -14.21 -9.86
CA SER A 175 14.59 -15.20 -9.54
C SER A 175 14.71 -15.50 -8.05
N SER A 176 14.05 -14.74 -7.20
CA SER A 176 13.95 -14.96 -5.75
C SER A 176 12.75 -15.86 -5.42
#